data_b8bf8c512b2ca8b7355faf48663fcc11
#
_entry.id   b8bf8c512b2ca8b7355faf48663fcc11
#
_cell.length_a   1.000
_cell.length_b   1.000
_cell.length_c   1.000
_cell.angle_alpha   90.00
_cell.angle_beta   90.00
_cell.angle_gamma   90.00
#
_symmetry.space_group_name_H-M   'P 1'
#
loop_
_entity.id
_entity.type
_entity.pdbx_description
1 polymer ?
#
loop_
_entity_poly.entity_id
_entity_poly.type
_entity_poly.pdbx_seq_one_letter_code
_entity_poly.pdbx_strand_id
1 'polypeptide(L)'
;IRDCLLSRGLGDVYKRQDLDKTMTEEANKIVADLDGLADRRSIVLYNEDWHKGVIGIVASRLTEIYYRPAVVLTRTDDMATGSARSVSGFDVYKAIEYCRDLLENFGGHTYAAGLSMKVENVPAFIERFEEFVSQNILPEQTCAVIDINAEIDFRDITPKFFSDLKKFNPFGPDNAKPIFCTHNVYDY
;
A
#
# COMPACT_ATOMS: atom_id res chain seq x y z
N ILE A 1 -14.86 -23.99 -27.82
CA ILE A 1 -15.34 -23.77 -26.44
C ILE A 1 -14.18 -23.43 -25.51
N ARG A 2 -12.99 -24.08 -25.64
CA ARG A 2 -11.79 -23.77 -24.82
C ARG A 2 -11.25 -22.34 -25.04
N ASP A 3 -11.22 -21.86 -26.27
CA ASP A 3 -10.69 -20.52 -26.61
C ASP A 3 -11.59 -19.38 -26.09
N CYS A 4 -12.91 -19.63 -25.97
CA CYS A 4 -13.84 -18.63 -25.44
C CYS A 4 -13.68 -18.37 -23.92
N LEU A 5 -13.30 -19.40 -23.16
CA LEU A 5 -13.05 -19.27 -21.71
C LEU A 5 -11.73 -18.54 -21.43
N LEU A 6 -10.69 -18.78 -22.24
CA LEU A 6 -9.39 -18.08 -22.14
C LEU A 6 -9.52 -16.60 -22.53
N SER A 7 -10.30 -16.29 -23.58
CA SER A 7 -10.51 -14.90 -24.01
C SER A 7 -11.32 -14.07 -22.99
N ARG A 8 -12.29 -14.70 -22.29
CA ARG A 8 -13.01 -14.02 -21.19
C ARG A 8 -12.10 -13.73 -20.00
N GLY A 9 -11.27 -14.70 -19.58
CA GLY A 9 -10.33 -14.50 -18.49
C GLY A 9 -9.30 -13.39 -18.77
N LEU A 10 -8.77 -13.32 -19.99
CA LEU A 10 -7.86 -12.23 -20.41
C LEU A 10 -8.59 -10.86 -20.44
N GLY A 11 -9.81 -10.80 -20.96
CA GLY A 11 -10.61 -9.56 -20.96
C GLY A 11 -10.88 -9.03 -19.56
N ASP A 12 -11.11 -9.91 -18.59
CA ASP A 12 -11.33 -9.51 -17.20
C ASP A 12 -10.03 -9.02 -16.52
N VAL A 13 -8.88 -9.58 -16.88
CA VAL A 13 -7.56 -9.11 -16.40
C VAL A 13 -7.27 -7.70 -16.92
N TYR A 14 -7.44 -7.44 -18.22
CA TYR A 14 -7.23 -6.10 -18.78
C TYR A 14 -8.18 -5.05 -18.19
N LYS A 15 -9.47 -5.37 -18.07
CA LYS A 15 -10.44 -4.47 -17.41
C LYS A 15 -10.05 -4.14 -15.97
N ARG A 16 -9.54 -5.12 -15.22
CA ARG A 16 -9.10 -4.90 -13.85
C ARG A 16 -7.84 -4.01 -13.80
N GLN A 17 -6.92 -4.16 -14.75
CA GLN A 17 -5.74 -3.30 -14.86
C GLN A 17 -6.11 -1.84 -15.20
N ASP A 18 -7.05 -1.64 -16.12
CA ASP A 18 -7.52 -0.30 -16.47
C ASP A 18 -8.25 0.37 -15.29
N LEU A 19 -9.12 -0.37 -14.59
CA LEU A 19 -9.78 0.12 -13.38
C LEU A 19 -8.78 0.47 -12.28
N ASP A 20 -7.78 -0.38 -12.06
CA ASP A 20 -6.71 -0.15 -11.09
C ASP A 20 -5.94 1.14 -11.40
N LYS A 21 -5.55 1.34 -12.66
CA LYS A 21 -4.85 2.55 -13.10
C LYS A 21 -5.70 3.80 -12.89
N THR A 22 -6.93 3.79 -13.39
CA THR A 22 -7.86 4.92 -13.28
C THR A 22 -8.13 5.28 -11.82
N MET A 23 -8.49 4.29 -10.99
CA MET A 23 -8.77 4.52 -9.58
C MET A 23 -7.53 4.99 -8.81
N THR A 24 -6.33 4.52 -9.16
CA THR A 24 -5.08 4.97 -8.55
C THR A 24 -4.79 6.43 -8.92
N GLU A 25 -5.02 6.83 -10.17
CA GLU A 25 -4.85 8.22 -10.62
C GLU A 25 -5.84 9.16 -9.92
N GLU A 26 -7.11 8.76 -9.80
CA GLU A 26 -8.13 9.50 -9.06
C GLU A 26 -7.77 9.62 -7.58
N ALA A 27 -7.37 8.52 -6.94
CA ALA A 27 -6.96 8.51 -5.54
C ALA A 27 -5.78 9.45 -5.29
N ASN A 28 -4.75 9.43 -6.15
CA ASN A 28 -3.61 10.34 -6.06
C ASN A 28 -4.02 11.81 -6.23
N LYS A 29 -4.98 12.10 -7.11
CA LYS A 29 -5.54 13.46 -7.24
C LYS A 29 -6.22 13.90 -5.95
N ILE A 30 -7.11 13.06 -5.39
CA ILE A 30 -7.79 13.37 -4.12
C ILE A 30 -6.76 13.61 -3.02
N VAL A 31 -5.72 12.77 -2.91
CA VAL A 31 -4.66 12.93 -1.92
C VAL A 31 -3.89 14.24 -2.12
N ALA A 32 -3.59 14.61 -3.37
CA ALA A 32 -2.88 15.87 -3.66
C ALA A 32 -3.71 17.12 -3.33
N ASP A 33 -5.03 17.01 -3.47
CA ASP A 33 -5.98 18.10 -3.19
C ASP A 33 -6.40 18.15 -1.70
N LEU A 34 -5.97 17.17 -0.87
CA LEU A 34 -6.25 17.17 0.57
C LEU A 34 -5.45 18.27 1.27
N ASP A 35 -6.17 19.27 1.78
CA ASP A 35 -5.58 20.26 2.68
C ASP A 35 -4.99 19.58 3.93
N GLY A 36 -3.76 19.99 4.29
CA GLY A 36 -3.09 19.45 5.49
C GLY A 36 -2.54 18.03 5.35
N LEU A 37 -2.35 17.49 4.13
CA LEU A 37 -1.73 16.17 3.94
C LEU A 37 -0.37 16.06 4.64
N ALA A 38 0.40 17.15 4.71
CA ALA A 38 1.70 17.15 5.40
C ALA A 38 1.59 16.81 6.90
N ASP A 39 0.48 17.21 7.52
CA ASP A 39 0.24 17.02 8.96
C ASP A 39 -0.42 15.67 9.27
N ARG A 40 -1.05 15.02 8.28
CA ARG A 40 -1.69 13.72 8.46
C ARG A 40 -0.67 12.59 8.46
N ARG A 41 -0.95 11.57 9.26
CA ARG A 41 -0.13 10.35 9.37
C ARG A 41 -0.79 9.14 8.71
N SER A 42 -2.02 9.26 8.26
CA SER A 42 -2.75 8.23 7.52
C SER A 42 -3.45 8.79 6.29
N ILE A 43 -3.88 7.91 5.40
CA ILE A 43 -4.69 8.25 4.23
C ILE A 43 -5.97 7.44 4.31
N VAL A 44 -7.12 8.11 4.39
CA VAL A 44 -8.42 7.46 4.31
C VAL A 44 -9.22 8.13 3.20
N LEU A 45 -9.57 7.37 2.17
CA LEU A 45 -10.33 7.84 1.02
C LEU A 45 -11.65 7.09 0.91
N TYR A 46 -12.69 7.81 0.57
CA TYR A 46 -14.01 7.26 0.25
C TYR A 46 -14.50 7.81 -1.10
N ASN A 47 -14.90 6.88 -1.97
CA ASN A 47 -15.59 7.22 -3.20
C ASN A 47 -16.59 6.10 -3.53
N GLU A 48 -17.86 6.46 -3.71
CA GLU A 48 -18.97 5.52 -3.91
C GLU A 48 -18.90 4.77 -5.25
N ASP A 49 -18.22 5.35 -6.25
CA ASP A 49 -18.11 4.79 -7.59
C ASP A 49 -16.94 3.82 -7.76
N TRP A 50 -16.09 3.67 -6.76
CA TRP A 50 -14.92 2.81 -6.86
C TRP A 50 -15.27 1.31 -6.79
N HIS A 51 -14.57 0.52 -7.59
CA HIS A 51 -14.83 -0.91 -7.68
C HIS A 51 -14.23 -1.68 -6.49
N LYS A 52 -15.09 -2.36 -5.72
CA LYS A 52 -14.71 -3.13 -4.51
C LYS A 52 -13.54 -4.10 -4.73
N GLY A 53 -13.44 -4.73 -5.91
CA GLY A 53 -12.37 -5.69 -6.22
C GLY A 53 -10.98 -5.07 -6.43
N VAL A 54 -10.88 -3.72 -6.45
CA VAL A 54 -9.65 -2.98 -6.76
C VAL A 54 -9.17 -2.11 -5.60
N ILE A 55 -10.05 -1.71 -4.67
CA ILE A 55 -9.70 -0.83 -3.54
C ILE A 55 -8.49 -1.30 -2.74
N GLY A 56 -8.30 -2.62 -2.60
CA GLY A 56 -7.14 -3.17 -1.89
C GLY A 56 -5.81 -2.96 -2.62
N ILE A 57 -5.83 -2.93 -3.96
CA ILE A 57 -4.63 -2.65 -4.77
C ILE A 57 -4.32 -1.16 -4.68
N VAL A 58 -5.33 -0.30 -4.78
CA VAL A 58 -5.18 1.16 -4.62
C VAL A 58 -4.64 1.50 -3.24
N ALA A 59 -5.16 0.89 -2.16
CA ALA A 59 -4.64 1.09 -0.81
C ALA A 59 -3.15 0.70 -0.70
N SER A 60 -2.72 -0.43 -1.32
CA SER A 60 -1.31 -0.81 -1.35
C SER A 60 -0.44 0.23 -2.05
N ARG A 61 -0.87 0.72 -3.21
CA ARG A 61 -0.12 1.75 -3.97
C ARG A 61 -0.01 3.07 -3.21
N LEU A 62 -1.09 3.51 -2.54
CA LEU A 62 -1.03 4.70 -1.71
C LEU A 62 -0.03 4.53 -0.56
N THR A 63 -0.02 3.37 0.09
CA THR A 63 0.94 3.06 1.14
C THR A 63 2.38 3.08 0.63
N GLU A 64 2.64 2.53 -0.56
CA GLU A 64 3.97 2.52 -1.20
C GLU A 64 4.44 3.92 -1.62
N ILE A 65 3.54 4.77 -2.13
CA ILE A 65 3.88 6.13 -2.60
C ILE A 65 4.09 7.09 -1.43
N TYR A 66 3.18 7.06 -0.44
CA TYR A 66 3.13 8.07 0.62
C TYR A 66 3.75 7.61 1.95
N TYR A 67 4.14 6.35 2.07
CA TYR A 67 4.70 5.74 3.30
C TYR A 67 3.81 5.98 4.53
N ARG A 68 2.50 5.78 4.36
CA ARG A 68 1.48 5.96 5.41
C ARG A 68 0.47 4.83 5.37
N PRO A 69 -0.09 4.41 6.52
CA PRO A 69 -1.23 3.51 6.51
C PRO A 69 -2.37 4.09 5.68
N ALA A 70 -2.92 3.30 4.78
CA ALA A 70 -3.96 3.75 3.86
C ALA A 70 -5.21 2.87 3.96
N VAL A 71 -6.38 3.50 3.99
CA VAL A 71 -7.70 2.87 3.92
C VAL A 71 -8.44 3.43 2.72
N VAL A 72 -8.89 2.55 1.83
CA VAL A 72 -9.69 2.92 0.66
C VAL A 72 -11.07 2.30 0.82
N LEU A 73 -12.08 3.15 0.81
CA LEU A 73 -13.48 2.81 1.03
C LEU A 73 -14.29 3.04 -0.25
N THR A 74 -15.26 2.17 -0.50
CA THR A 74 -16.27 2.34 -1.54
C THR A 74 -17.64 1.96 -1.03
N ARG A 75 -18.68 2.37 -1.73
CA ARG A 75 -20.06 1.99 -1.40
C ARG A 75 -20.36 0.60 -1.95
N THR A 76 -20.96 -0.23 -1.10
CA THR A 76 -21.54 -1.53 -1.49
C THR A 76 -22.92 -1.60 -0.85
N ASP A 77 -23.95 -1.52 -1.65
CA ASP A 77 -25.32 -1.37 -1.18
C ASP A 77 -25.45 -0.11 -0.26
N ASP A 78 -25.89 -0.29 0.98
CA ASP A 78 -26.03 0.81 1.95
C ASP A 78 -24.82 0.95 2.89
N MET A 79 -23.72 0.26 2.60
CA MET A 79 -22.55 0.19 3.45
C MET A 79 -21.32 0.76 2.76
N ALA A 80 -20.45 1.43 3.51
CA ALA A 80 -19.08 1.69 3.11
C ALA A 80 -18.24 0.45 3.40
N THR A 81 -17.66 -0.14 2.36
CA THR A 81 -16.75 -1.31 2.46
C THR A 81 -15.36 -0.88 2.10
N GLY A 82 -14.35 -1.29 2.88
CA GLY A 82 -12.99 -0.84 2.72
C GLY A 82 -11.92 -1.92 2.79
N SER A 83 -10.78 -1.54 2.30
CA SER A 83 -9.53 -2.29 2.45
C SER A 83 -8.44 -1.37 3.00
N ALA A 84 -7.80 -1.82 4.05
CA ALA A 84 -6.68 -1.15 4.70
C ALA A 84 -5.35 -1.83 4.37
N ARG A 85 -4.31 -1.02 4.26
CA ARG A 85 -2.92 -1.46 4.11
C ARG A 85 -2.03 -0.66 5.05
N SER A 86 -0.97 -1.30 5.51
CA SER A 86 -0.04 -0.71 6.47
C SER A 86 1.36 -0.54 5.90
N VAL A 87 2.12 0.33 6.54
CA VAL A 87 3.57 0.43 6.38
C VAL A 87 4.28 -0.60 7.26
N SER A 88 5.55 -0.85 6.97
CA SER A 88 6.37 -1.78 7.76
C SER A 88 6.41 -1.37 9.23
N GLY A 89 6.20 -2.34 10.12
CA GLY A 89 6.27 -2.14 11.56
C GLY A 89 5.04 -1.51 12.22
N PHE A 90 4.04 -1.02 11.47
CA PHE A 90 2.80 -0.48 12.02
C PHE A 90 1.65 -1.51 11.92
N ASP A 91 0.87 -1.65 12.98
CA ASP A 91 -0.26 -2.60 13.04
C ASP A 91 -1.58 -1.88 12.69
N VAL A 92 -2.00 -1.98 11.42
CA VAL A 92 -3.25 -1.36 10.94
C VAL A 92 -4.50 -2.04 11.54
N TYR A 93 -4.40 -3.32 11.92
CA TYR A 93 -5.51 -4.02 12.54
C TYR A 93 -5.91 -3.37 13.88
N LYS A 94 -4.93 -3.00 14.71
CA LYS A 94 -5.19 -2.29 15.98
C LYS A 94 -5.81 -0.91 15.76
N ALA A 95 -5.40 -0.20 14.72
CA ALA A 95 -6.00 1.08 14.36
C ALA A 95 -7.48 0.93 13.97
N ILE A 96 -7.82 -0.12 13.22
CA ILE A 96 -9.21 -0.43 12.87
C ILE A 96 -9.99 -0.90 14.10
N GLU A 97 -9.40 -1.76 14.93
CA GLU A 97 -10.01 -2.24 16.17
C GLU A 97 -10.33 -1.09 17.15
N TYR A 98 -9.52 -0.06 17.21
CA TYR A 98 -9.79 1.17 17.99
C TYR A 98 -11.08 1.88 17.53
N CYS A 99 -11.44 1.71 16.25
CA CYS A 99 -12.65 2.27 15.66
C CYS A 99 -13.86 1.30 15.67
N ARG A 100 -13.79 0.18 16.41
CA ARG A 100 -14.73 -0.95 16.30
C ARG A 100 -16.20 -0.59 16.50
N ASP A 101 -16.50 0.40 17.34
CA ASP A 101 -17.87 0.87 17.61
C ASP A 101 -18.50 1.61 16.42
N LEU A 102 -17.72 2.05 15.45
CA LEU A 102 -18.17 2.65 14.19
C LEU A 102 -18.35 1.60 13.08
N LEU A 103 -17.85 0.37 13.28
CA LEU A 103 -17.80 -0.67 12.29
C LEU A 103 -18.90 -1.73 12.49
N GLU A 104 -19.41 -2.26 11.38
CA GLU A 104 -20.31 -3.43 11.41
C GLU A 104 -19.49 -4.73 11.36
N ASN A 105 -18.45 -4.76 10.53
CA ASN A 105 -17.53 -5.88 10.43
C ASN A 105 -16.11 -5.40 10.13
N PHE A 106 -15.13 -6.09 10.68
CA PHE A 106 -13.73 -5.93 10.32
C PHE A 106 -12.97 -7.23 10.57
N GLY A 107 -11.84 -7.39 9.86
CA GLY A 107 -10.96 -8.54 10.02
C GLY A 107 -9.71 -8.39 9.17
N GLY A 108 -8.65 -9.07 9.58
CA GLY A 108 -7.38 -8.99 8.86
C GLY A 108 -6.20 -9.33 9.75
N HIS A 109 -5.06 -8.77 9.39
CA HIS A 109 -3.76 -8.94 10.03
C HIS A 109 -3.05 -7.61 10.14
N THR A 110 -1.88 -7.60 10.76
CA THR A 110 -1.03 -6.42 10.98
C THR A 110 -0.85 -5.52 9.75
N TYR A 111 -0.71 -6.08 8.56
CA TYR A 111 -0.40 -5.32 7.34
C TYR A 111 -1.58 -5.11 6.39
N ALA A 112 -2.66 -5.84 6.57
CA ALA A 112 -3.83 -5.76 5.72
C ALA A 112 -5.10 -6.13 6.46
N ALA A 113 -6.14 -5.33 6.31
CA ALA A 113 -7.44 -5.60 6.89
C ALA A 113 -8.58 -5.16 5.95
N GLY A 114 -9.72 -5.82 6.11
CA GLY A 114 -10.98 -5.43 5.50
C GLY A 114 -11.94 -4.91 6.56
N LEU A 115 -12.81 -3.99 6.18
CA LEU A 115 -13.79 -3.41 7.09
C LEU A 115 -15.07 -3.01 6.36
N SER A 116 -16.15 -2.91 7.12
CA SER A 116 -17.41 -2.35 6.63
C SER A 116 -18.10 -1.54 7.74
N MET A 117 -18.74 -0.46 7.35
CA MET A 117 -19.46 0.44 8.25
C MET A 117 -20.63 1.10 7.52
N LYS A 118 -21.53 1.73 8.27
CA LYS A 118 -22.54 2.61 7.67
C LYS A 118 -21.85 3.82 7.04
N VAL A 119 -22.35 4.28 5.89
CA VAL A 119 -21.79 5.45 5.18
C VAL A 119 -21.74 6.70 6.07
N GLU A 120 -22.73 6.87 6.94
CA GLU A 120 -22.80 7.98 7.90
C GLU A 120 -21.63 8.01 8.92
N ASN A 121 -21.00 6.85 9.18
CA ASN A 121 -19.89 6.73 10.12
C ASN A 121 -18.52 7.05 9.48
N VAL A 122 -18.44 7.17 8.15
CA VAL A 122 -17.18 7.40 7.44
C VAL A 122 -16.44 8.65 7.95
N PRO A 123 -17.06 9.82 8.13
CA PRO A 123 -16.34 10.99 8.65
C PRO A 123 -15.74 10.76 10.04
N ALA A 124 -16.51 10.18 10.97
CA ALA A 124 -16.05 9.89 12.32
C ALA A 124 -14.92 8.83 12.32
N PHE A 125 -14.99 7.85 11.42
CA PHE A 125 -13.93 6.87 11.23
C PHE A 125 -12.62 7.52 10.75
N ILE A 126 -12.68 8.44 9.78
CA ILE A 126 -11.50 9.16 9.26
C ILE A 126 -10.77 9.88 10.39
N GLU A 127 -11.50 10.62 11.23
CA GLU A 127 -10.91 11.39 12.34
C GLU A 127 -10.29 10.47 13.40
N ARG A 128 -11.00 9.43 13.81
CA ARG A 128 -10.56 8.52 14.86
C ARG A 128 -9.40 7.64 14.41
N PHE A 129 -9.42 7.20 13.14
CA PHE A 129 -8.33 6.43 12.57
C PHE A 129 -7.05 7.27 12.50
N GLU A 130 -7.14 8.53 12.04
CA GLU A 130 -6.02 9.46 12.02
C GLU A 130 -5.48 9.73 13.44
N GLU A 131 -6.36 9.93 14.41
CA GLU A 131 -5.97 10.12 15.81
C GLU A 131 -5.13 8.95 16.32
N PHE A 132 -5.60 7.71 16.12
CA PHE A 132 -4.86 6.53 16.57
C PHE A 132 -3.52 6.39 15.83
N VAL A 133 -3.50 6.57 14.51
CA VAL A 133 -2.27 6.48 13.72
C VAL A 133 -1.27 7.54 14.18
N SER A 134 -1.68 8.78 14.34
CA SER A 134 -0.81 9.88 14.75
C SER A 134 -0.17 9.68 16.12
N GLN A 135 -0.86 9.00 17.04
CA GLN A 135 -0.37 8.71 18.38
C GLN A 135 0.57 7.49 18.45
N ASN A 136 0.47 6.57 17.49
CA ASN A 136 1.14 5.27 17.57
C ASN A 136 2.17 5.00 16.46
N ILE A 137 2.18 5.77 15.38
CA ILE A 137 3.14 5.58 14.28
C ILE A 137 4.48 6.24 14.64
N LEU A 138 5.57 5.53 14.37
CA LEU A 138 6.91 6.05 14.59
C LEU A 138 7.40 6.82 13.35
N PRO A 139 8.24 7.86 13.52
CA PRO A 139 8.77 8.64 12.39
C PRO A 139 9.49 7.79 11.34
N GLU A 140 10.24 6.77 11.77
CA GLU A 140 10.93 5.85 10.88
C GLU A 140 9.99 4.99 10.02
N GLN A 141 8.74 4.81 10.43
CA GLN A 141 7.71 4.06 9.68
C GLN A 141 7.07 4.88 8.56
N THR A 142 7.29 6.19 8.55
CA THR A 142 6.74 7.12 7.55
C THR A 142 7.74 7.54 6.48
N CYS A 143 8.88 6.86 6.43
CA CYS A 143 9.96 7.12 5.48
C CYS A 143 10.25 5.89 4.63
N ALA A 144 10.70 6.13 3.39
CA ALA A 144 11.29 5.06 2.59
C ALA A 144 12.58 4.56 3.25
N VAL A 145 12.63 3.27 3.54
CA VAL A 145 13.82 2.63 4.05
C VAL A 145 14.37 1.70 2.98
N ILE A 146 15.66 1.84 2.70
CA ILE A 146 16.40 0.92 1.83
C ILE A 146 17.37 0.13 2.69
N ASP A 147 17.15 -1.18 2.80
CA ASP A 147 18.06 -2.07 3.50
C ASP A 147 19.30 -2.32 2.65
N ILE A 148 20.45 -1.78 3.09
CA ILE A 148 21.72 -1.94 2.44
C ILE A 148 22.42 -3.19 3.01
N ASN A 149 22.71 -4.18 2.15
CA ASN A 149 23.35 -5.43 2.55
C ASN A 149 24.85 -5.28 2.77
N ALA A 150 25.51 -4.41 1.99
CA ALA A 150 26.92 -4.10 2.17
C ALA A 150 27.30 -2.79 1.50
N GLU A 151 28.35 -2.14 2.05
CA GLU A 151 29.07 -1.07 1.38
C GLU A 151 30.20 -1.68 0.54
N ILE A 152 30.32 -1.27 -0.73
CA ILE A 152 31.33 -1.77 -1.68
C ILE A 152 31.94 -0.61 -2.46
N ASP A 153 33.18 -0.77 -2.90
CA ASP A 153 33.82 0.12 -3.89
C ASP A 153 33.45 -0.33 -5.31
N PHE A 154 33.36 0.60 -6.26
CA PHE A 154 33.13 0.24 -7.67
C PHE A 154 34.16 -0.75 -8.22
N ARG A 155 35.39 -0.71 -7.69
CA ARG A 155 36.48 -1.65 -8.07
C ARG A 155 36.20 -3.08 -7.64
N ASP A 156 35.31 -3.30 -6.66
CA ASP A 156 34.90 -4.64 -6.21
C ASP A 156 33.88 -5.28 -7.14
N ILE A 157 33.25 -4.47 -8.01
CA ILE A 157 32.25 -4.96 -9.00
C ILE A 157 32.99 -5.61 -10.18
N THR A 158 33.53 -6.78 -9.93
CA THR A 158 34.21 -7.59 -10.94
C THR A 158 33.28 -8.59 -11.65
N PRO A 159 33.63 -9.12 -12.83
CA PRO A 159 32.87 -10.19 -13.46
C PRO A 159 32.66 -11.41 -12.55
N LYS A 160 33.67 -11.72 -11.71
CA LYS A 160 33.58 -12.80 -10.73
C LYS A 160 32.53 -12.48 -9.66
N PHE A 161 32.56 -11.27 -9.07
CA PHE A 161 31.54 -10.80 -8.10
C PHE A 161 30.12 -10.94 -8.67
N PHE A 162 29.91 -10.46 -9.90
CA PHE A 162 28.62 -10.57 -10.56
C PHE A 162 28.20 -12.02 -10.83
N SER A 163 29.14 -12.87 -11.22
CA SER A 163 28.89 -14.31 -11.38
C SER A 163 28.51 -14.99 -10.07
N ASP A 164 29.14 -14.60 -8.96
CA ASP A 164 28.82 -15.15 -7.64
C ASP A 164 27.45 -14.67 -7.18
N LEU A 165 27.09 -13.41 -7.38
CA LEU A 165 25.74 -12.91 -7.10
C LEU A 165 24.64 -13.67 -7.87
N LYS A 166 24.90 -14.05 -9.10
CA LYS A 166 23.94 -14.84 -9.89
C LYS A 166 23.61 -16.21 -9.29
N LYS A 167 24.49 -16.77 -8.46
CA LYS A 167 24.27 -18.05 -7.81
C LYS A 167 23.19 -17.99 -6.72
N PHE A 168 22.86 -16.80 -6.23
CA PHE A 168 21.78 -16.60 -5.27
C PHE A 168 20.38 -16.60 -5.89
N ASN A 169 20.29 -16.61 -7.24
CA ASN A 169 18.98 -16.71 -7.91
C ASN A 169 18.29 -18.08 -7.66
N PRO A 170 16.95 -18.13 -7.66
CA PRO A 170 16.02 -17.02 -7.91
C PRO A 170 15.82 -16.13 -6.68
N PHE A 171 15.78 -14.81 -6.90
CA PHE A 171 15.40 -13.86 -5.85
C PHE A 171 13.88 -13.82 -5.70
N GLY A 172 13.39 -13.53 -4.48
CA GLY A 172 11.98 -13.50 -4.16
C GLY A 172 11.74 -13.30 -2.65
N PRO A 173 10.56 -13.66 -2.12
CA PRO A 173 10.30 -13.68 -0.69
C PRO A 173 11.38 -14.48 0.05
N ASP A 174 11.86 -13.95 1.18
CA ASP A 174 12.92 -14.51 2.03
C ASP A 174 14.30 -14.66 1.37
N ASN A 175 14.44 -14.26 0.10
CA ASN A 175 15.71 -14.18 -0.63
C ASN A 175 15.72 -12.91 -1.49
N ALA A 176 15.72 -11.75 -0.83
CA ALA A 176 15.70 -10.45 -1.50
C ALA A 176 16.96 -10.23 -2.33
N LYS A 177 16.82 -9.52 -3.46
CA LYS A 177 17.96 -9.09 -4.25
C LYS A 177 18.85 -8.16 -3.41
N PRO A 178 20.15 -8.43 -3.26
CA PRO A 178 21.02 -7.58 -2.44
C PRO A 178 21.18 -6.20 -3.04
N ILE A 179 21.18 -5.21 -2.14
CA ILE A 179 21.38 -3.79 -2.44
C ILE A 179 22.73 -3.40 -1.85
N PHE A 180 23.55 -2.76 -2.65
CA PHE A 180 24.86 -2.27 -2.25
C PHE A 180 24.90 -0.75 -2.28
N CYS A 181 25.69 -0.16 -1.38
CA CYS A 181 25.93 1.26 -1.32
C CYS A 181 27.41 1.55 -1.60
N THR A 182 27.72 2.67 -2.21
CA THR A 182 29.07 3.22 -2.31
C THR A 182 29.02 4.72 -1.99
N HIS A 183 30.04 5.22 -1.30
CA HIS A 183 30.15 6.62 -0.91
C HIS A 183 31.21 7.35 -1.74
N ASN A 184 31.17 8.69 -1.69
CA ASN A 184 32.16 9.56 -2.35
C ASN A 184 32.29 9.34 -3.87
N VAL A 185 31.14 9.14 -4.53
CA VAL A 185 31.07 9.04 -5.97
C VAL A 185 31.00 10.43 -6.58
N TYR A 186 31.89 10.67 -7.55
CA TYR A 186 31.91 11.94 -8.31
C TYR A 186 31.53 11.60 -9.77
N ASP A 187 30.58 12.33 -10.31
CA ASP A 187 30.25 12.31 -11.72
C ASP A 187 31.15 13.35 -12.45
N TYR A 188 31.87 12.90 -13.47
CA TYR A 188 32.81 13.73 -14.25
C TYR A 188 32.23 13.98 -15.65
#